data_5bd8ac5ef3eee6a752832f598d2c9c53
#
_entry.id   5bd8ac5ef3eee6a752832f598d2c9c53
#
_cell.length_a   1.000
_cell.length_b   1.000
_cell.length_c   1.000
_cell.angle_alpha   90.00
_cell.angle_beta   90.00
_cell.angle_gamma   90.00
#
_symmetry.space_group_name_H-M   'P 1'
#
loop_
_entity.id
_entity.type
_entity.pdbx_description
1 polymer ?
#
loop_
_entity_poly.entity_id
_entity_poly.type
_entity_poly.pdbx_seq_one_letter_code
_entity_poly.pdbx_strand_id
1 'polypeptide(L)'
;TRLKDEIDKHQDMQLQQQRLIDECNDKKTTFSEIPDYVALKEEINKEFTKRHICSEAKFACEYVIALKDEVWRDAIESFLGKRSYTILVDPEYYNIADDVLNASSHRYAHLFNTKLLMKKKLTPEEDSVVRYIEVKNSVAKQYFEYQLGRMHAVTKEQVRNFENAISKEGRVSVAMDSYFLQFDKIRFYCLG
;
A
#
# COMPACT_ATOMS: atom_id res chain seq x y z
N THR A 1 11.22 -32.45 36.83
CA THR A 1 11.32 -31.17 37.44
C THR A 1 12.21 -30.28 36.58
N ARG A 2 13.44 -29.95 36.87
CA ARG A 2 14.24 -28.99 36.07
C ARG A 2 14.39 -29.38 34.59
N LEU A 3 14.56 -30.66 34.30
CA LEU A 3 14.67 -31.16 32.90
C LEU A 3 13.34 -31.05 32.13
N LYS A 4 12.23 -31.24 32.82
CA LYS A 4 10.90 -31.13 32.23
C LYS A 4 10.56 -29.68 31.90
N ASP A 5 10.93 -28.75 32.79
CA ASP A 5 10.74 -27.30 32.57
C ASP A 5 11.62 -26.78 31.42
N GLU A 6 12.82 -27.33 31.20
CA GLU A 6 13.69 -27.01 30.07
C GLU A 6 13.15 -27.56 28.75
N ILE A 7 12.55 -28.75 28.76
CA ILE A 7 11.93 -29.36 27.58
C ILE A 7 10.69 -28.57 27.14
N ASP A 8 9.83 -28.22 28.12
CA ASP A 8 8.62 -27.43 27.86
C ASP A 8 8.97 -26.06 27.30
N LYS A 9 10.01 -25.43 27.87
CA LYS A 9 10.50 -24.13 27.36
C LYS A 9 11.08 -24.21 25.94
N HIS A 10 11.72 -25.32 25.62
CA HIS A 10 12.28 -25.56 24.27
C HIS A 10 11.14 -25.80 23.25
N GLN A 11 10.11 -26.52 23.64
CA GLN A 11 8.93 -26.77 22.80
C GLN A 11 8.14 -25.49 22.55
N ASP A 12 7.98 -24.63 23.56
CA ASP A 12 7.32 -23.33 23.40
C ASP A 12 8.10 -22.41 22.46
N MET A 13 9.43 -22.39 22.54
CA MET A 13 10.27 -21.62 21.63
C MET A 13 10.20 -22.13 20.18
N GLN A 14 10.17 -23.45 19.98
CA GLN A 14 9.99 -24.05 18.66
C GLN A 14 8.62 -23.71 18.06
N LEU A 15 7.58 -23.72 18.89
CA LEU A 15 6.23 -23.36 18.46
C LEU A 15 6.12 -21.88 18.07
N GLN A 16 6.77 -21.00 18.82
CA GLN A 16 6.86 -19.57 18.49
C GLN A 16 7.64 -19.32 17.19
N GLN A 17 8.76 -20.01 17.01
CA GLN A 17 9.53 -19.93 15.77
C GLN A 17 8.73 -20.43 14.57
N GLN A 18 7.98 -21.52 14.73
CA GLN A 18 7.14 -22.03 13.65
C GLN A 18 6.02 -21.05 13.28
N ARG A 19 5.37 -20.43 14.29
CA ARG A 19 4.36 -19.37 14.03
C ARG A 19 4.95 -18.20 13.27
N LEU A 20 6.15 -17.73 13.63
CA LEU A 20 6.83 -16.64 12.92
C LEU A 20 7.20 -17.03 11.48
N ILE A 21 7.60 -18.28 11.26
CA ILE A 21 7.87 -18.81 9.91
C ILE A 21 6.58 -18.87 9.09
N ASP A 22 5.49 -19.33 9.69
CA ASP A 22 4.20 -19.44 9.04
C ASP A 22 3.65 -18.03 8.71
N GLU A 23 3.76 -17.06 9.61
CA GLU A 23 3.42 -15.66 9.35
C GLU A 23 4.28 -15.06 8.24
N CYS A 24 5.59 -15.35 8.22
CA CYS A 24 6.48 -14.92 7.14
C CYS A 24 6.13 -15.59 5.80
N ASN A 25 5.73 -16.86 5.82
CA ASN A 25 5.30 -17.58 4.63
C ASN A 25 3.95 -17.09 4.13
N ASP A 26 3.00 -16.78 5.02
CA ASP A 26 1.73 -16.15 4.67
C ASP A 26 1.94 -14.75 4.07
N LYS A 27 2.83 -13.96 4.65
CA LYS A 27 3.25 -12.67 4.05
C LYS A 27 3.90 -12.87 2.68
N LYS A 28 4.78 -13.86 2.52
CA LYS A 28 5.38 -14.22 1.21
C LYS A 28 4.32 -14.72 0.23
N THR A 29 3.34 -15.48 0.67
CA THR A 29 2.23 -15.97 -0.17
C THR A 29 1.37 -14.82 -0.63
N THR A 30 1.16 -13.81 0.21
CA THR A 30 0.40 -12.60 -0.14
C THR A 30 1.19 -11.71 -1.10
N PHE A 31 2.51 -11.57 -0.94
CA PHE A 31 3.38 -10.97 -1.95
C PHE A 31 3.44 -11.81 -3.23
N SER A 32 3.21 -13.12 -3.18
CA SER A 32 3.12 -13.99 -4.36
C SER A 32 1.83 -13.77 -5.16
N GLU A 33 0.76 -13.22 -4.55
CA GLU A 33 -0.44 -12.80 -5.28
C GLU A 33 -0.19 -11.60 -6.21
N ILE A 34 0.92 -10.87 -5.99
CA ILE A 34 1.37 -9.76 -6.84
C ILE A 34 2.86 -9.93 -7.22
N PRO A 35 3.26 -11.11 -7.73
CA PRO A 35 4.68 -11.38 -7.99
C PRO A 35 5.30 -10.41 -8.98
N ASP A 36 4.52 -9.93 -9.94
CA ASP A 36 4.98 -8.98 -10.95
C ASP A 36 5.38 -7.63 -10.32
N TYR A 37 4.68 -7.18 -9.28
CA TYR A 37 5.02 -5.94 -8.58
C TYR A 37 6.39 -6.04 -7.90
N VAL A 38 6.63 -7.13 -7.20
CA VAL A 38 7.93 -7.38 -6.52
C VAL A 38 9.05 -7.48 -7.54
N ALA A 39 8.84 -8.25 -8.61
CA ALA A 39 9.84 -8.46 -9.65
C ALA A 39 10.17 -7.16 -10.39
N LEU A 40 9.18 -6.37 -10.76
CA LEU A 40 9.41 -5.09 -11.43
C LEU A 40 10.17 -4.10 -10.53
N LYS A 41 9.79 -4.01 -9.25
CA LYS A 41 10.51 -3.15 -8.29
C LYS A 41 11.99 -3.53 -8.20
N GLU A 42 12.29 -4.83 -8.15
CA GLU A 42 13.66 -5.34 -8.14
C GLU A 42 14.41 -5.02 -9.44
N GLU A 43 13.78 -5.19 -10.60
CA GLU A 43 14.36 -4.85 -11.91
C GLU A 43 14.71 -3.36 -12.01
N ILE A 44 13.81 -2.48 -11.55
CA ILE A 44 14.04 -1.03 -11.55
C ILE A 44 15.23 -0.69 -10.62
N ASN A 45 15.26 -1.23 -9.41
CA ASN A 45 16.33 -0.97 -8.46
C ASN A 45 17.68 -1.52 -8.95
N LYS A 46 17.67 -2.64 -9.64
CA LYS A 46 18.86 -3.20 -10.30
C LYS A 46 19.41 -2.26 -11.39
N GLU A 47 18.53 -1.68 -12.21
CA GLU A 47 18.92 -0.70 -13.22
C GLU A 47 19.43 0.60 -12.58
N PHE A 48 18.82 1.06 -11.51
CA PHE A 48 19.29 2.22 -10.76
C PHE A 48 20.69 1.99 -10.20
N THR A 49 20.94 0.83 -9.58
CA THR A 49 22.25 0.46 -9.08
C THR A 49 23.29 0.41 -10.19
N LYS A 50 22.97 -0.17 -11.32
CA LYS A 50 23.83 -0.24 -12.50
C LYS A 50 24.24 1.15 -13.02
N ARG A 51 23.35 2.11 -12.93
CA ARG A 51 23.59 3.51 -13.35
C ARG A 51 24.13 4.40 -12.24
N HIS A 52 24.45 3.86 -11.08
CA HIS A 52 24.90 4.62 -9.90
C HIS A 52 23.89 5.68 -9.42
N ILE A 53 22.60 5.40 -9.60
CA ILE A 53 21.53 6.25 -9.10
C ILE A 53 21.27 5.89 -7.64
N CYS A 54 21.36 6.89 -6.75
CA CYS A 54 21.16 6.72 -5.30
C CYS A 54 19.68 6.76 -4.89
N SER A 55 18.75 6.71 -5.83
CA SER A 55 17.32 6.62 -5.58
C SER A 55 16.87 5.16 -5.58
N GLU A 56 15.75 4.90 -4.91
CA GLU A 56 15.19 3.56 -4.78
C GLU A 56 13.71 3.56 -5.17
N ALA A 57 13.31 2.62 -6.03
CA ALA A 57 11.91 2.34 -6.29
C ALA A 57 11.31 1.63 -5.09
N LYS A 58 10.16 2.10 -4.63
CA LYS A 58 9.44 1.52 -3.49
C LYS A 58 7.96 1.40 -3.80
N PHE A 59 7.29 0.49 -3.08
CA PHE A 59 5.84 0.48 -3.06
C PHE A 59 5.30 1.71 -2.32
N ALA A 60 4.15 2.22 -2.74
CA ALA A 60 3.53 3.37 -2.10
C ALA A 60 3.37 3.18 -0.58
N CYS A 61 2.95 2.00 -0.15
CA CYS A 61 2.76 1.68 1.27
C CYS A 61 4.05 1.75 2.10
N GLU A 62 5.22 1.55 1.50
CA GLU A 62 6.50 1.63 2.21
C GLU A 62 6.83 3.04 2.71
N TYR A 63 6.16 4.07 2.17
CA TYR A 63 6.31 5.46 2.60
C TYR A 63 5.38 5.87 3.74
N VAL A 64 4.38 5.05 4.06
CA VAL A 64 3.42 5.37 5.10
C VAL A 64 4.05 5.13 6.47
N ILE A 65 4.07 6.18 7.29
CA ILE A 65 4.64 6.15 8.64
C ILE A 65 3.63 5.55 9.62
N ALA A 66 2.38 6.01 9.54
CA ALA A 66 1.31 5.58 10.43
C ALA A 66 -0.06 5.94 9.87
N LEU A 67 -1.09 5.29 10.37
CA LEU A 67 -2.46 5.78 10.30
C LEU A 67 -2.77 6.54 11.59
N LYS A 68 -3.25 7.77 11.44
CA LYS A 68 -3.57 8.66 12.58
C LYS A 68 -4.80 8.21 13.35
N ASP A 69 -5.68 7.43 12.70
CA ASP A 69 -6.88 6.88 13.30
C ASP A 69 -7.10 5.44 12.81
N GLU A 70 -6.81 4.48 13.70
CA GLU A 70 -6.90 3.05 13.39
C GLU A 70 -8.32 2.57 13.02
N VAL A 71 -9.35 3.30 13.41
CA VAL A 71 -10.73 2.97 13.05
C VAL A 71 -10.95 2.97 11.54
N TRP A 72 -10.14 3.73 10.79
CA TRP A 72 -10.20 3.84 9.34
C TRP A 72 -9.34 2.81 8.60
N ARG A 73 -8.54 2.01 9.31
CA ARG A 73 -7.57 1.10 8.69
C ARG A 73 -8.20 0.16 7.67
N ASP A 74 -9.21 -0.58 8.06
CA ASP A 74 -9.84 -1.58 7.18
C ASP A 74 -10.43 -0.92 5.92
N ALA A 75 -11.07 0.23 6.08
CA ALA A 75 -11.64 0.98 4.97
C ALA A 75 -10.57 1.47 4.00
N ILE A 76 -9.50 2.08 4.50
CA ILE A 76 -8.41 2.61 3.67
C ILE A 76 -7.65 1.48 2.98
N GLU A 77 -7.25 0.44 3.72
CA GLU A 77 -6.55 -0.72 3.19
C GLU A 77 -7.35 -1.42 2.08
N SER A 78 -8.63 -1.66 2.33
CA SER A 78 -9.51 -2.31 1.36
C SER A 78 -9.78 -1.44 0.13
N PHE A 79 -9.98 -0.14 0.32
CA PHE A 79 -10.23 0.79 -0.78
C PHE A 79 -9.01 0.92 -1.71
N LEU A 80 -7.82 1.06 -1.15
CA LEU A 80 -6.59 1.14 -1.94
C LEU A 80 -6.28 -0.19 -2.62
N GLY A 81 -6.45 -1.31 -1.93
CA GLY A 81 -6.15 -2.62 -2.48
C GLY A 81 -4.74 -2.68 -3.08
N LYS A 82 -4.62 -3.12 -4.32
CA LYS A 82 -3.33 -3.22 -5.03
C LYS A 82 -2.65 -1.87 -5.28
N ARG A 83 -3.37 -0.76 -5.20
CA ARG A 83 -2.77 0.58 -5.30
C ARG A 83 -1.77 0.89 -4.19
N SER A 84 -1.87 0.18 -3.05
CA SER A 84 -0.85 0.23 -1.99
C SER A 84 0.52 -0.28 -2.43
N TYR A 85 0.56 -1.17 -3.41
CA TYR A 85 1.79 -1.76 -3.97
C TYR A 85 2.23 -1.12 -5.27
N THR A 86 1.55 -0.10 -5.76
CA THR A 86 1.99 0.65 -6.93
C THR A 86 3.41 1.18 -6.68
N ILE A 87 4.28 0.98 -7.66
CA ILE A 87 5.68 1.36 -7.56
C ILE A 87 5.81 2.87 -7.80
N LEU A 88 6.49 3.53 -6.88
CA LEU A 88 6.83 4.94 -6.96
C LEU A 88 8.35 5.10 -7.08
N VAL A 89 8.76 6.00 -7.97
CA VAL A 89 10.14 6.43 -8.14
C VAL A 89 10.21 7.95 -8.08
N ASP A 90 11.38 8.50 -7.80
CA ASP A 90 11.58 9.94 -7.89
C ASP A 90 11.29 10.43 -9.32
N PRO A 91 10.61 11.56 -9.50
CA PRO A 91 10.16 12.03 -10.81
C PRO A 91 11.26 12.15 -11.87
N GLU A 92 12.47 12.53 -11.44
CA GLU A 92 13.61 12.68 -12.36
C GLU A 92 14.09 11.35 -12.96
N TYR A 93 13.79 10.20 -12.31
CA TYR A 93 14.16 8.86 -12.76
C TYR A 93 13.00 8.07 -13.35
N TYR A 94 11.84 8.69 -13.49
CA TYR A 94 10.65 8.01 -14.00
C TYR A 94 10.86 7.41 -15.39
N ASN A 95 11.47 8.15 -16.31
CA ASN A 95 11.68 7.65 -17.68
C ASN A 95 12.56 6.39 -17.72
N ILE A 96 13.55 6.31 -16.84
CA ILE A 96 14.39 5.11 -16.71
C ILE A 96 13.56 3.93 -16.18
N ALA A 97 12.75 4.15 -15.16
CA ALA A 97 11.84 3.13 -14.64
C ALA A 97 10.80 2.68 -15.65
N ASP A 98 10.26 3.62 -16.44
CA ASP A 98 9.30 3.34 -17.50
C ASP A 98 9.93 2.49 -18.62
N ASP A 99 11.17 2.77 -19.00
CA ASP A 99 11.91 1.94 -19.96
C ASP A 99 12.09 0.50 -19.44
N VAL A 100 12.35 0.34 -18.15
CA VAL A 100 12.42 -0.99 -17.53
C VAL A 100 11.06 -1.71 -17.61
N LEU A 101 9.97 -1.02 -17.31
CA LEU A 101 8.61 -1.57 -17.44
C LEU A 101 8.31 -2.00 -18.88
N ASN A 102 8.64 -1.15 -19.86
CA ASN A 102 8.40 -1.45 -21.29
C ASN A 102 9.14 -2.71 -21.75
N ALA A 103 10.33 -2.96 -21.22
CA ALA A 103 11.13 -4.14 -21.54
C ALA A 103 10.81 -5.36 -20.67
N SER A 104 10.04 -5.19 -19.59
CA SER A 104 9.76 -6.25 -18.62
C SER A 104 8.74 -7.26 -19.11
N SER A 105 8.88 -8.52 -18.66
CA SER A 105 7.86 -9.55 -18.81
C SER A 105 6.76 -9.48 -17.74
N HIS A 106 6.93 -8.66 -16.70
CA HIS A 106 6.01 -8.54 -15.57
C HIS A 106 4.87 -7.57 -15.87
N ARG A 107 3.90 -8.05 -16.67
CA ARG A 107 2.84 -7.24 -17.28
C ARG A 107 1.74 -6.78 -16.32
N TYR A 108 1.62 -7.39 -15.14
CA TYR A 108 0.58 -7.03 -14.17
C TYR A 108 1.03 -5.96 -13.16
N ALA A 109 2.32 -5.63 -13.12
CA ALA A 109 2.84 -4.59 -12.23
C ALA A 109 2.44 -3.18 -12.68
N HIS A 110 2.21 -2.32 -11.70
CA HIS A 110 1.89 -0.92 -11.93
C HIS A 110 3.03 -0.01 -11.46
N LEU A 111 3.50 0.83 -12.36
CA LEU A 111 4.41 1.93 -12.09
C LEU A 111 3.63 3.24 -12.24
N PHE A 112 3.54 4.04 -11.17
CA PHE A 112 2.82 5.30 -11.24
C PHE A 112 3.68 6.38 -11.90
N ASN A 113 3.09 7.16 -12.80
CA ASN A 113 3.81 8.25 -13.46
C ASN A 113 4.01 9.44 -12.52
N THR A 114 5.03 9.35 -11.68
CA THR A 114 5.37 10.39 -10.71
C THR A 114 5.82 11.69 -11.38
N LYS A 115 6.35 11.63 -12.58
CA LYS A 115 6.74 12.81 -13.35
C LYS A 115 5.52 13.68 -13.72
N LEU A 116 4.42 13.06 -14.16
CA LEU A 116 3.17 13.76 -14.42
C LEU A 116 2.45 14.13 -13.11
N LEU A 117 2.47 13.23 -12.13
CA LEU A 117 1.84 13.46 -10.83
C LEU A 117 2.33 14.74 -10.18
N MET A 118 3.65 14.96 -10.16
CA MET A 118 4.25 16.12 -9.48
C MET A 118 4.00 17.45 -10.20
N LYS A 119 3.47 17.41 -11.43
CA LYS A 119 3.00 18.60 -12.16
C LYS A 119 1.58 19.02 -11.78
N LYS A 120 0.82 18.14 -11.12
CA LYS A 120 -0.54 18.43 -10.70
C LYS A 120 -0.56 19.25 -9.42
N LYS A 121 -1.49 20.21 -9.39
CA LYS A 121 -1.85 20.93 -8.18
C LYS A 121 -3.10 20.28 -7.61
N LEU A 122 -2.93 19.45 -6.57
CA LEU A 122 -4.03 18.77 -5.90
C LEU A 122 -4.56 19.61 -4.73
N THR A 123 -5.86 19.62 -4.58
CA THR A 123 -6.59 20.23 -3.46
C THR A 123 -7.50 19.17 -2.86
N PRO A 124 -6.98 18.34 -1.94
CA PRO A 124 -7.82 17.36 -1.25
C PRO A 124 -8.99 18.04 -0.52
N GLU A 125 -10.13 17.34 -0.47
CA GLU A 125 -11.25 17.79 0.35
C GLU A 125 -10.81 17.90 1.82
N GLU A 126 -11.33 18.91 2.53
CA GLU A 126 -10.93 19.17 3.91
C GLU A 126 -11.22 17.97 4.84
N ASP A 127 -12.31 17.27 4.58
CA ASP A 127 -12.74 16.06 5.30
C ASP A 127 -12.33 14.75 4.59
N SER A 128 -11.39 14.82 3.65
CA SER A 128 -10.90 13.63 2.96
C SER A 128 -10.29 12.61 3.92
N VAL A 129 -10.53 11.33 3.63
CA VAL A 129 -9.92 10.21 4.36
C VAL A 129 -8.40 10.21 4.28
N VAL A 130 -7.81 10.89 3.30
CA VAL A 130 -6.35 11.00 3.14
C VAL A 130 -5.67 11.66 4.35
N ARG A 131 -6.38 12.49 5.10
CA ARG A 131 -5.88 13.13 6.33
C ARG A 131 -5.44 12.14 7.41
N TYR A 132 -5.93 10.90 7.35
CA TYR A 132 -5.57 9.85 8.31
C TYR A 132 -4.27 9.11 7.96
N ILE A 133 -3.71 9.34 6.78
CA ILE A 133 -2.44 8.73 6.36
C ILE A 133 -1.30 9.71 6.64
N GLU A 134 -0.35 9.29 7.46
CA GLU A 134 0.86 10.07 7.74
C GLU A 134 1.99 9.65 6.78
N VAL A 135 2.39 10.59 5.92
CA VAL A 135 3.44 10.40 4.92
C VAL A 135 4.31 11.66 4.87
N LYS A 136 5.63 11.50 4.99
CA LYS A 136 6.60 12.62 4.91
C LYS A 136 7.14 12.83 3.50
N ASN A 137 7.33 11.75 2.73
CA ASN A 137 7.83 11.84 1.36
C ASN A 137 6.84 12.60 0.47
N SER A 138 7.32 13.63 -0.21
CA SER A 138 6.46 14.53 -1.01
C SER A 138 5.79 13.82 -2.19
N VAL A 139 6.47 12.89 -2.85
CA VAL A 139 5.93 12.12 -3.98
C VAL A 139 4.85 11.17 -3.52
N ALA A 140 5.11 10.42 -2.45
CA ALA A 140 4.14 9.50 -1.87
C ALA A 140 2.93 10.25 -1.30
N LYS A 141 3.14 11.39 -0.66
CA LYS A 141 2.05 12.27 -0.18
C LYS A 141 1.15 12.69 -1.33
N GLN A 142 1.72 13.17 -2.43
CA GLN A 142 0.98 13.56 -3.63
C GLN A 142 0.22 12.36 -4.23
N TYR A 143 0.82 11.19 -4.21
CA TYR A 143 0.19 9.95 -4.66
C TYR A 143 -1.07 9.60 -3.85
N PHE A 144 -0.98 9.61 -2.53
CA PHE A 144 -2.14 9.32 -1.68
C PHE A 144 -3.20 10.41 -1.78
N GLU A 145 -2.82 11.68 -1.90
CA GLU A 145 -3.76 12.76 -2.17
C GLU A 145 -4.47 12.59 -3.52
N TYR A 146 -3.77 12.11 -4.55
CA TYR A 146 -4.37 11.79 -5.85
C TYR A 146 -5.37 10.63 -5.75
N GLN A 147 -5.04 9.58 -4.97
CA GLN A 147 -5.88 8.40 -4.82
C GLN A 147 -7.10 8.62 -3.92
N LEU A 148 -6.94 9.39 -2.86
CA LEU A 148 -7.90 9.50 -1.77
C LEU A 148 -8.44 10.92 -1.53
N GLY A 149 -7.81 11.93 -2.10
CA GLY A 149 -8.09 13.33 -1.76
C GLY A 149 -9.56 13.76 -1.98
N ARG A 150 -10.24 13.16 -2.95
CA ARG A 150 -11.65 13.42 -3.25
C ARG A 150 -12.63 12.61 -2.39
N MET A 151 -12.15 11.62 -1.64
CA MET A 151 -12.99 10.71 -0.84
C MET A 151 -13.32 11.33 0.50
N HIS A 152 -14.55 11.83 0.64
CA HIS A 152 -15.07 12.36 1.90
C HIS A 152 -15.19 11.25 2.93
N ALA A 153 -14.60 11.44 4.11
CA ALA A 153 -14.72 10.52 5.25
C ALA A 153 -16.00 10.86 6.03
N VAL A 154 -17.03 10.05 5.90
CA VAL A 154 -18.36 10.31 6.40
C VAL A 154 -18.96 9.07 7.07
N THR A 155 -20.13 9.22 7.68
CA THR A 155 -20.88 8.07 8.19
C THR A 155 -21.43 7.23 7.04
N LYS A 156 -21.74 5.98 7.31
CA LYS A 156 -22.33 5.05 6.35
C LYS A 156 -23.60 5.63 5.68
N GLU A 157 -24.45 6.28 6.45
CA GLU A 157 -25.70 6.90 5.98
C GLU A 157 -25.44 8.13 5.12
N GLN A 158 -24.38 8.89 5.42
CA GLN A 158 -24.04 10.12 4.69
C GLN A 158 -23.39 9.85 3.32
N VAL A 159 -22.88 8.65 3.08
CA VAL A 159 -22.24 8.29 1.79
C VAL A 159 -23.16 8.62 0.61
N ARG A 160 -24.46 8.43 0.75
CA ARG A 160 -25.48 8.73 -0.29
C ARG A 160 -25.50 10.18 -0.77
N ASN A 161 -24.93 11.11 -0.01
CA ASN A 161 -24.95 12.54 -0.31
C ASN A 161 -23.73 13.01 -1.12
N PHE A 162 -22.79 12.12 -1.44
CA PHE A 162 -21.55 12.46 -2.09
C PHE A 162 -21.29 11.59 -3.32
N GLU A 163 -20.70 12.17 -4.35
CA GLU A 163 -20.19 11.41 -5.49
C GLU A 163 -19.03 10.50 -5.10
N ASN A 164 -18.19 10.97 -4.16
CA ASN A 164 -17.00 10.25 -3.69
C ASN A 164 -16.94 10.32 -2.16
N ALA A 165 -17.19 9.22 -1.51
CA ALA A 165 -17.17 9.14 -0.05
C ALA A 165 -16.85 7.73 0.43
N ILE A 166 -16.41 7.64 1.66
CA ILE A 166 -16.08 6.39 2.32
C ILE A 166 -16.47 6.45 3.80
N SER A 167 -17.02 5.37 4.30
CA SER A 167 -17.26 5.20 5.73
C SER A 167 -16.27 4.20 6.33
N LYS A 168 -16.09 4.26 7.64
CA LYS A 168 -15.21 3.32 8.37
C LYS A 168 -15.67 1.87 8.26
N GLU A 169 -16.97 1.62 8.01
CA GLU A 169 -17.54 0.29 7.79
C GLU A 169 -17.33 -0.24 6.37
N GLY A 170 -16.71 0.57 5.49
CA GLY A 170 -16.44 0.18 4.12
C GLY A 170 -17.56 0.48 3.13
N ARG A 171 -18.57 1.24 3.51
CA ARG A 171 -19.55 1.76 2.57
C ARG A 171 -18.89 2.86 1.74
N VAL A 172 -18.95 2.78 0.42
CA VAL A 172 -18.32 3.74 -0.48
C VAL A 172 -19.25 4.20 -1.57
N SER A 173 -18.99 5.41 -2.06
CA SER A 173 -19.46 5.93 -3.34
C SER A 173 -18.22 6.40 -4.11
N VAL A 174 -18.06 5.94 -5.34
CA VAL A 174 -16.96 6.32 -6.22
C VAL A 174 -17.55 6.75 -7.56
N ALA A 175 -17.45 8.02 -7.87
CA ALA A 175 -18.11 8.61 -9.03
C ALA A 175 -19.59 8.20 -9.10
N MET A 176 -20.29 8.28 -7.97
CA MET A 176 -21.71 7.93 -7.77
C MET A 176 -22.01 6.42 -7.76
N ASP A 177 -21.05 5.56 -8.09
CA ASP A 177 -21.22 4.12 -7.94
C ASP A 177 -21.02 3.69 -6.49
N SER A 178 -22.01 3.03 -5.93
CA SER A 178 -22.19 2.84 -4.48
C SER A 178 -22.19 1.35 -4.12
N TYR A 179 -21.28 0.94 -3.25
CA TYR A 179 -21.09 -0.46 -2.87
C TYR A 179 -20.43 -0.60 -1.50
N PHE A 180 -20.29 -1.85 -1.04
CA PHE A 180 -19.50 -2.18 0.15
C PHE A 180 -18.14 -2.77 -0.22
N LEU A 181 -17.08 -2.27 0.41
CA LEU A 181 -15.76 -2.91 0.41
C LEU A 181 -15.85 -4.27 1.14
N GLN A 182 -15.03 -5.22 0.72
CA GLN A 182 -14.99 -6.55 1.30
C GLN A 182 -13.76 -6.70 2.19
N PHE A 183 -13.93 -6.48 3.50
CA PHE A 183 -12.84 -6.52 4.47
C PHE A 183 -12.27 -7.93 4.68
N ASP A 184 -13.04 -8.97 4.45
CA ASP A 184 -12.61 -10.37 4.49
C ASP A 184 -11.54 -10.70 3.44
N LYS A 185 -11.38 -9.86 2.41
CA LYS A 185 -10.33 -9.96 1.40
C LYS A 185 -9.01 -9.29 1.81
N ILE A 186 -8.99 -8.55 2.91
CA ILE A 186 -7.76 -8.00 3.46
C ILE A 186 -6.97 -9.14 4.09
N ARG A 187 -5.82 -9.48 3.50
CA ARG A 187 -4.96 -10.57 3.97
C ARG A 187 -3.96 -10.11 5.00
N PHE A 188 -3.50 -8.87 4.88
CA PHE A 188 -2.58 -8.23 5.81
C PHE A 188 -2.63 -6.72 5.62
N TYR A 189 -2.24 -6.00 6.65
CA TYR A 189 -2.11 -4.55 6.59
C TYR A 189 -0.74 -4.16 6.06
N CYS A 190 -0.70 -3.21 5.13
CA CYS A 190 0.54 -2.73 4.53
C CYS A 190 0.82 -1.24 4.79
N LEU A 191 -0.13 -0.50 5.33
CA LEU A 191 0.00 0.93 5.62
C LEU A 191 0.44 1.15 7.08
N GLY A 192 1.73 1.42 7.28
CA GLY A 192 2.28 1.82 8.58
C GLY A 192 2.40 0.73 9.66
#